data_6b621090abb964848fd90224bfe4fc55
#
_entry.id   6b621090abb964848fd90224bfe4fc55
#
_cell.length_a   1.000
_cell.length_b   1.000
_cell.length_c   1.000
_cell.angle_alpha   90.00
_cell.angle_beta   90.00
_cell.angle_gamma   90.00
#
_symmetry.space_group_name_H-M   'P 1'
#
loop_
_entity.id
_entity.type
_entity.pdbx_description
1 polymer ?
#
loop_
_entity_poly.entity_id
_entity_poly.type
_entity_poly.pdbx_seq_one_letter_code
_entity_poly.pdbx_strand_id
1 'polypeptide(L)'
;PSLNNGIWSKRTAILTSATIPLAMPTRVGLNEDDVDAIDVGSPFDYENSALLYCAKHLPLPSEPRRDDAVHDELEKLINAAQGRTLALFTTYRAMHAAADEMTRRLEYKIWRQDDLPKMALVGAVASEESACLFATAGFFQGVDVPGQTLSLVVIDKIPFPRPDDPLLSARRDEIGKTSFNEID
;
A
#
# COMPACT_ATOMS: atom_id res chain seq x y z
N PRO A 1 5.83 -24.64 -16.88
CA PRO A 1 5.43 -25.95 -17.48
C PRO A 1 4.50 -26.76 -16.56
N SER A 2 4.71 -26.74 -15.23
CA SER A 2 3.95 -27.59 -14.28
C SER A 2 2.49 -27.16 -14.11
N LEU A 3 2.20 -25.87 -14.04
CA LEU A 3 0.83 -25.37 -13.91
C LEU A 3 0.02 -25.59 -15.20
N ASN A 4 0.62 -25.35 -16.35
CA ASN A 4 -0.04 -25.58 -17.62
C ASN A 4 -0.50 -27.03 -17.75
N ASN A 5 0.45 -28.00 -17.62
CA ASN A 5 0.14 -29.40 -17.74
C ASN A 5 -0.75 -29.97 -16.61
N GLY A 6 -0.69 -29.37 -15.43
CA GLY A 6 -1.43 -29.83 -14.27
C GLY A 6 -2.85 -29.30 -14.17
N ILE A 7 -3.06 -28.05 -14.56
CA ILE A 7 -4.30 -27.32 -14.31
C ILE A 7 -4.90 -26.76 -15.61
N TRP A 8 -4.18 -25.90 -16.31
CA TRP A 8 -4.75 -25.11 -17.40
C TRP A 8 -5.18 -25.97 -18.59
N SER A 9 -4.39 -26.97 -18.94
CA SER A 9 -4.73 -27.91 -20.02
C SER A 9 -5.97 -28.79 -19.76
N LYS A 10 -6.46 -28.81 -18.53
CA LYS A 10 -7.54 -29.71 -18.09
C LYS A 10 -8.81 -28.99 -17.65
N ARG A 11 -8.76 -27.68 -17.44
CA ARG A 11 -9.87 -26.91 -16.87
C ARG A 11 -9.91 -25.50 -17.45
N THR A 12 -11.10 -25.00 -17.68
CA THR A 12 -11.31 -23.58 -17.90
C THR A 12 -11.12 -22.84 -16.57
N ALA A 13 -10.35 -21.75 -16.56
CA ALA A 13 -10.12 -20.92 -15.40
C ALA A 13 -10.53 -19.48 -15.68
N ILE A 14 -11.13 -18.84 -14.71
CA ILE A 14 -11.44 -17.40 -14.72
C ILE A 14 -10.60 -16.75 -13.64
N LEU A 15 -9.75 -15.81 -14.04
CA LEU A 15 -8.87 -15.07 -13.17
C LEU A 15 -9.37 -13.61 -13.11
N THR A 16 -9.57 -13.09 -11.92
CA THR A 16 -10.03 -11.71 -11.72
C THR A 16 -9.14 -11.00 -10.71
N SER A 17 -8.84 -9.75 -10.98
CA SER A 17 -8.12 -8.87 -10.04
C SER A 17 -8.38 -7.42 -10.40
N ALA A 18 -8.25 -6.54 -9.43
CA ALA A 18 -8.27 -5.10 -9.68
C ALA A 18 -7.01 -4.62 -10.42
N THR A 19 -5.93 -5.40 -10.38
CA THR A 19 -4.63 -5.05 -10.97
C THR A 19 -3.97 -6.29 -11.58
N ILE A 20 -4.44 -6.73 -12.75
CA ILE A 20 -3.82 -7.85 -13.47
C ILE A 20 -2.73 -7.30 -14.41
N PRO A 21 -1.44 -7.65 -14.21
CA PRO A 21 -0.40 -7.27 -15.15
C PRO A 21 -0.62 -7.92 -16.52
N LEU A 22 -0.32 -7.21 -17.61
CA LEU A 22 -0.43 -7.75 -18.98
C LEU A 22 0.39 -9.04 -19.19
N ALA A 23 1.52 -9.16 -18.50
CA ALA A 23 2.38 -10.35 -18.55
C ALA A 23 1.91 -11.51 -17.65
N MET A 24 0.77 -11.40 -16.98
CA MET A 24 0.29 -12.43 -16.05
C MET A 24 0.06 -13.79 -16.73
N PRO A 25 -0.56 -13.89 -17.92
CA PRO A 25 -0.76 -15.19 -18.58
C PRO A 25 0.54 -15.96 -18.71
N THR A 26 1.57 -15.34 -19.25
CA THR A 26 2.90 -15.95 -19.43
C THR A 26 3.53 -16.34 -18.08
N ARG A 27 3.41 -15.50 -17.05
CA ARG A 27 3.95 -15.74 -15.69
C ARG A 27 3.31 -16.96 -15.00
N VAL A 28 2.04 -17.24 -15.27
CA VAL A 28 1.33 -18.41 -14.72
C VAL A 28 1.35 -19.63 -15.67
N GLY A 29 2.07 -19.54 -16.79
CA GLY A 29 2.26 -20.62 -17.73
C GLY A 29 1.06 -20.88 -18.65
N LEU A 30 0.25 -19.86 -18.90
CA LEU A 30 -0.76 -19.85 -19.96
C LEU A 30 -0.13 -19.41 -21.28
N ASN A 31 -0.60 -19.96 -22.40
CA ASN A 31 -0.25 -19.43 -23.70
C ASN A 31 -1.17 -18.24 -23.99
N GLU A 32 -0.62 -17.19 -24.58
CA GLU A 32 -1.39 -15.97 -24.90
C GLU A 32 -2.56 -16.27 -25.85
N ASP A 33 -2.38 -17.22 -26.77
CA ASP A 33 -3.42 -17.65 -27.73
C ASP A 33 -4.60 -18.38 -27.07
N ASP A 34 -4.41 -18.87 -25.84
CA ASP A 34 -5.43 -19.62 -25.07
C ASP A 34 -6.17 -18.71 -24.04
N VAL A 35 -5.93 -17.40 -24.07
CA VAL A 35 -6.42 -16.48 -23.05
C VAL A 35 -7.25 -15.36 -23.69
N ASP A 36 -8.48 -15.22 -23.24
CA ASP A 36 -9.28 -14.02 -23.46
C ASP A 36 -9.11 -13.06 -22.26
N ALA A 37 -8.51 -11.90 -22.48
CA ALA A 37 -8.30 -10.88 -21.47
C ALA A 37 -9.23 -9.69 -21.70
N ILE A 38 -9.93 -9.27 -20.65
CA ILE A 38 -10.84 -8.14 -20.69
C ILE A 38 -10.39 -7.14 -19.62
N ASP A 39 -10.07 -5.93 -20.02
CA ASP A 39 -9.92 -4.78 -19.12
C ASP A 39 -11.26 -4.02 -19.13
N VAL A 40 -11.92 -3.99 -17.98
CA VAL A 40 -13.21 -3.29 -17.82
C VAL A 40 -13.04 -1.83 -17.38
N GLY A 41 -11.79 -1.37 -17.27
CA GLY A 41 -11.46 -0.04 -16.77
C GLY A 41 -11.75 0.15 -15.29
N SER A 42 -11.65 1.39 -14.82
CA SER A 42 -11.95 1.76 -13.44
C SER A 42 -13.34 2.39 -13.34
N PRO A 43 -14.16 1.98 -12.36
CA PRO A 43 -15.44 2.67 -12.09
C PRO A 43 -15.24 4.02 -11.36
N PHE A 44 -14.00 4.33 -10.94
CA PHE A 44 -13.68 5.53 -10.17
C PHE A 44 -13.20 6.66 -11.07
N ASP A 45 -13.75 7.86 -10.87
CA ASP A 45 -13.29 9.09 -11.50
C ASP A 45 -12.11 9.66 -10.71
N TYR A 46 -10.92 9.09 -10.91
CA TYR A 46 -9.70 9.52 -10.21
C TYR A 46 -9.29 10.94 -10.59
N GLU A 47 -9.57 11.36 -11.81
CA GLU A 47 -9.17 12.69 -12.30
C GLU A 47 -9.82 13.83 -11.51
N ASN A 48 -11.09 13.65 -11.15
CA ASN A 48 -11.85 14.65 -10.40
C ASN A 48 -11.97 14.36 -8.90
N SER A 49 -11.67 13.13 -8.46
CA SER A 49 -11.92 12.70 -7.08
C SER A 49 -10.68 12.33 -6.29
N ALA A 50 -9.48 12.36 -6.91
CA ALA A 50 -8.23 12.03 -6.23
C ALA A 50 -7.14 13.08 -6.49
N LEU A 51 -6.32 13.32 -5.48
CA LEU A 51 -5.14 14.19 -5.58
C LEU A 51 -3.91 13.41 -5.13
N LEU A 52 -2.92 13.27 -6.02
CA LEU A 52 -1.62 12.76 -5.66
C LEU A 52 -0.69 13.90 -5.23
N TYR A 53 -0.34 13.93 -3.95
CA TYR A 53 0.62 14.87 -3.39
C TYR A 53 1.98 14.21 -3.17
N CYS A 54 3.04 14.74 -3.80
CA CYS A 54 4.40 14.28 -3.62
C CYS A 54 5.22 15.36 -2.88
N ALA A 55 5.61 15.09 -1.64
CA ALA A 55 6.32 16.03 -0.77
C ALA A 55 7.82 16.16 -1.13
N LYS A 56 8.12 16.63 -2.35
CA LYS A 56 9.50 16.73 -2.91
C LYS A 56 10.40 17.72 -2.17
N HIS A 57 9.83 18.59 -1.35
CA HIS A 57 10.56 19.60 -0.58
C HIS A 57 11.16 19.06 0.71
N LEU A 58 10.77 17.85 1.12
CA LEU A 58 11.31 17.22 2.32
C LEU A 58 12.79 16.86 2.17
N PRO A 59 13.58 16.97 3.25
CA PRO A 59 14.99 16.57 3.23
C PRO A 59 15.19 15.12 2.80
N LEU A 60 16.35 14.78 2.26
CA LEU A 60 16.68 13.41 1.87
C LEU A 60 16.71 12.47 3.09
N PRO A 61 16.48 11.16 2.91
CA PRO A 61 16.45 10.18 4.02
C PRO A 61 17.70 10.14 4.90
N SER A 62 18.84 10.58 4.36
CA SER A 62 20.13 10.63 5.08
C SER A 62 20.40 11.96 5.79
N GLU A 63 19.54 12.95 5.60
CA GLU A 63 19.79 14.27 6.18
C GLU A 63 19.31 14.35 7.64
N PRO A 64 20.05 15.07 8.49
CA PRO A 64 19.61 15.36 9.85
C PRO A 64 18.31 16.18 9.82
N ARG A 65 17.44 16.01 10.81
CA ARG A 65 16.13 16.67 10.93
C ARG A 65 15.09 16.24 9.91
N ARG A 66 15.34 15.15 9.13
CA ARG A 66 14.33 14.63 8.22
C ARG A 66 13.07 14.20 8.96
N ASP A 67 13.23 13.48 10.07
CA ASP A 67 12.08 12.97 10.83
C ASP A 67 11.20 14.13 11.36
N ASP A 68 11.83 15.21 11.85
CA ASP A 68 11.10 16.41 12.26
C ASP A 68 10.32 17.03 11.10
N ALA A 69 10.96 17.18 9.94
CA ALA A 69 10.31 17.74 8.75
C ALA A 69 9.16 16.86 8.23
N VAL A 70 9.31 15.53 8.31
CA VAL A 70 8.24 14.57 7.96
C VAL A 70 7.07 14.70 8.94
N HIS A 71 7.35 14.82 10.23
CA HIS A 71 6.30 15.01 11.24
C HIS A 71 5.57 16.35 11.08
N ASP A 72 6.29 17.43 10.78
CA ASP A 72 5.69 18.75 10.50
C ASP A 72 4.78 18.69 9.26
N GLU A 73 5.17 17.97 8.24
CA GLU A 73 4.36 17.82 7.04
C GLU A 73 3.15 16.91 7.30
N LEU A 74 3.34 15.82 8.03
CA LEU A 74 2.27 14.91 8.42
C LEU A 74 1.19 15.63 9.25
N GLU A 75 1.58 16.47 10.18
CA GLU A 75 0.66 17.31 10.97
C GLU A 75 -0.20 18.21 10.08
N LYS A 76 0.41 18.89 9.10
CA LYS A 76 -0.33 19.75 8.15
C LYS A 76 -1.33 18.96 7.32
N LEU A 77 -0.92 17.79 6.81
CA LEU A 77 -1.78 16.95 6.00
C LEU A 77 -2.95 16.38 6.79
N ILE A 78 -2.71 15.90 8.02
CA ILE A 78 -3.77 15.40 8.89
C ILE A 78 -4.76 16.51 9.28
N ASN A 79 -4.26 17.69 9.59
CA ASN A 79 -5.13 18.83 9.88
C ASN A 79 -5.99 19.23 8.66
N ALA A 80 -5.40 19.25 7.46
CA ALA A 80 -6.14 19.52 6.23
C ALA A 80 -7.23 18.46 5.96
N ALA A 81 -6.96 17.20 6.29
CA ALA A 81 -7.91 16.09 6.19
C ALA A 81 -8.91 16.02 7.36
N GLN A 82 -8.76 16.89 8.40
CA GLN A 82 -9.56 16.83 9.63
C GLN A 82 -9.49 15.47 10.34
N GLY A 83 -8.30 14.94 10.52
CA GLY A 83 -8.10 13.55 10.91
C GLY A 83 -8.20 12.62 9.69
N ARG A 84 -9.20 11.78 9.62
CA ARG A 84 -9.61 10.91 8.49
C ARG A 84 -8.45 10.33 7.67
N THR A 85 -7.40 9.87 8.37
CA THR A 85 -6.10 9.54 7.78
C THR A 85 -5.70 8.09 8.03
N LEU A 86 -5.24 7.41 6.97
CA LEU A 86 -4.46 6.20 7.06
C LEU A 86 -3.00 6.52 6.75
N ALA A 87 -2.12 6.43 7.75
CA ALA A 87 -0.69 6.67 7.60
C ALA A 87 0.07 5.34 7.60
N LEU A 88 0.73 5.04 6.48
CA LEU A 88 1.39 3.76 6.21
C LEU A 88 2.92 3.91 6.25
N PHE A 89 3.54 3.07 7.07
CA PHE A 89 4.99 3.06 7.33
C PHE A 89 5.60 1.73 6.94
N THR A 90 6.89 1.73 6.61
CA THR A 90 7.63 0.49 6.30
C THR A 90 8.18 -0.21 7.54
N THR A 91 8.23 0.47 8.70
CA THR A 91 8.75 -0.07 9.96
C THR A 91 7.88 0.32 11.15
N TYR A 92 7.76 -0.56 12.14
CA TYR A 92 7.10 -0.27 13.42
C TYR A 92 7.73 0.92 14.15
N ARG A 93 9.06 1.03 14.12
CA ARG A 93 9.78 2.14 14.76
C ARG A 93 9.33 3.50 14.21
N ALA A 94 9.25 3.64 12.90
CA ALA A 94 8.81 4.90 12.27
C ALA A 94 7.33 5.16 12.56
N MET A 95 6.50 4.13 12.48
CA MET A 95 5.07 4.22 12.81
C MET A 95 4.85 4.71 14.24
N HIS A 96 5.49 4.09 15.23
CA HIS A 96 5.34 4.49 16.63
C HIS A 96 5.86 5.90 16.88
N ALA A 97 7.04 6.26 16.35
CA ALA A 97 7.58 7.60 16.49
C ALA A 97 6.64 8.68 15.94
N ALA A 98 6.09 8.45 14.75
CA ALA A 98 5.12 9.36 14.14
C ALA A 98 3.80 9.41 14.92
N ALA A 99 3.28 8.26 15.37
CA ALA A 99 2.05 8.19 16.17
C ALA A 99 2.21 8.91 17.52
N ASP A 100 3.35 8.73 18.21
CA ASP A 100 3.65 9.42 19.47
C ASP A 100 3.71 10.93 19.26
N GLU A 101 4.34 11.38 18.18
CA GLU A 101 4.46 12.79 17.85
C GLU A 101 3.09 13.40 17.52
N MET A 102 2.31 12.72 16.67
CA MET A 102 0.98 13.21 16.32
C MET A 102 -0.01 13.19 17.49
N THR A 103 0.11 12.23 18.41
CA THR A 103 -0.69 12.23 19.65
C THR A 103 -0.42 13.44 20.52
N ARG A 104 0.81 14.01 20.48
CA ARG A 104 1.15 15.23 21.22
C ARG A 104 0.72 16.53 20.54
N ARG A 105 0.65 16.52 19.19
CA ARG A 105 0.41 17.71 18.38
C ARG A 105 -1.05 17.89 17.97
N LEU A 106 -1.82 16.81 17.87
CA LEU A 106 -3.16 16.80 17.29
C LEU A 106 -4.22 16.45 18.35
N GLU A 107 -5.41 16.98 18.17
CA GLU A 107 -6.58 16.66 19.00
C GLU A 107 -7.34 15.42 18.48
N TYR A 108 -6.99 14.90 17.29
CA TYR A 108 -7.63 13.74 16.70
C TYR A 108 -7.23 12.45 17.41
N LYS A 109 -8.12 11.45 17.41
CA LYS A 109 -7.81 10.12 17.92
C LYS A 109 -6.78 9.45 17.01
N ILE A 110 -5.65 9.08 17.57
CA ILE A 110 -4.60 8.31 16.87
C ILE A 110 -4.71 6.85 17.31
N TRP A 111 -4.97 5.99 16.34
CA TRP A 111 -4.93 4.54 16.48
C TRP A 111 -3.64 4.00 15.91
N ARG A 112 -3.05 3.01 16.57
CA ARG A 112 -1.91 2.23 16.08
C ARG A 112 -2.37 0.85 15.70
N GLN A 113 -1.71 0.23 14.73
CA GLN A 113 -2.11 -1.10 14.27
C GLN A 113 -2.04 -2.19 15.34
N ASP A 114 -1.31 -1.98 16.41
CA ASP A 114 -1.12 -2.90 17.53
C ASP A 114 -2.03 -2.58 18.74
N ASP A 115 -2.83 -1.54 18.69
CA ASP A 115 -3.81 -1.23 19.76
C ASP A 115 -4.94 -2.27 19.82
N LEU A 116 -5.35 -2.84 18.69
CA LEU A 116 -6.43 -3.81 18.58
C LEU A 116 -6.15 -4.83 17.45
N PRO A 117 -6.82 -6.01 17.47
CA PRO A 117 -6.83 -6.91 16.32
C PRO A 117 -7.37 -6.20 15.07
N LYS A 118 -6.81 -6.51 13.88
CA LYS A 118 -7.06 -5.79 12.61
C LYS A 118 -8.53 -5.48 12.34
N MET A 119 -9.42 -6.46 12.45
CA MET A 119 -10.85 -6.26 12.17
C MET A 119 -11.53 -5.34 13.18
N ALA A 120 -11.18 -5.45 14.45
CA ALA A 120 -11.70 -4.57 15.50
C ALA A 120 -11.19 -3.14 15.32
N LEU A 121 -9.92 -2.99 14.93
CA LEU A 121 -9.29 -1.71 14.66
C LEU A 121 -9.94 -0.97 13.46
N VAL A 122 -10.16 -1.68 12.36
CA VAL A 122 -10.86 -1.12 11.20
C VAL A 122 -12.27 -0.68 11.58
N GLY A 123 -13.00 -1.48 12.38
CA GLY A 123 -14.32 -1.11 12.88
C GLY A 123 -14.29 0.12 13.80
N ALA A 124 -13.30 0.22 14.70
CA ALA A 124 -13.14 1.37 15.59
C ALA A 124 -12.87 2.65 14.79
N VAL A 125 -11.95 2.59 13.82
CA VAL A 125 -11.64 3.73 12.93
C VAL A 125 -12.86 4.14 12.10
N ALA A 126 -13.60 3.17 11.56
CA ALA A 126 -14.79 3.45 10.76
C ALA A 126 -15.94 4.08 11.57
N SER A 127 -15.97 3.88 12.88
CA SER A 127 -16.97 4.47 13.78
C SER A 127 -16.64 5.90 14.26
N GLU A 128 -15.42 6.37 14.00
CA GLU A 128 -14.94 7.69 14.40
C GLU A 128 -14.71 8.57 13.17
N GLU A 129 -15.47 9.66 13.04
CA GLU A 129 -15.44 10.55 11.86
C GLU A 129 -14.08 11.22 11.59
N SER A 130 -13.25 11.38 12.62
CA SER A 130 -11.99 12.12 12.53
C SER A 130 -10.78 11.36 13.09
N ALA A 131 -10.83 10.04 13.09
CA ALA A 131 -9.71 9.22 13.55
C ALA A 131 -8.59 9.10 12.53
N CYS A 132 -7.38 8.89 13.03
CA CYS A 132 -6.21 8.54 12.24
C CYS A 132 -5.76 7.11 12.59
N LEU A 133 -5.38 6.32 11.59
CA LEU A 133 -4.79 5.00 11.75
C LEU A 133 -3.34 5.00 11.28
N PHE A 134 -2.44 4.65 12.16
CA PHE A 134 -1.01 4.48 11.88
C PHE A 134 -0.69 2.99 11.78
N ALA A 135 -0.18 2.55 10.64
CA ALA A 135 -0.01 1.14 10.35
C ALA A 135 1.22 0.82 9.50
N THR A 136 1.55 -0.46 9.40
CA THR A 136 2.67 -0.97 8.57
C THR A 136 2.16 -1.94 7.50
N ALA A 137 3.05 -2.74 6.92
CA ALA A 137 2.82 -3.60 5.75
C ALA A 137 1.49 -4.38 5.75
N GLY A 138 1.02 -4.84 6.90
CA GLY A 138 -0.25 -5.58 7.01
C GLY A 138 -1.51 -4.77 6.65
N PHE A 139 -1.39 -3.45 6.53
CA PHE A 139 -2.48 -2.53 6.21
C PHE A 139 -2.35 -1.88 4.84
N PHE A 140 -1.30 -2.16 4.06
CA PHE A 140 -1.20 -1.73 2.66
C PHE A 140 -2.25 -2.40 1.77
N GLN A 141 -2.82 -3.52 2.23
CA GLN A 141 -3.88 -4.24 1.54
C GLN A 141 -4.98 -4.69 2.51
N GLY A 142 -6.20 -4.83 2.00
CA GLY A 142 -7.34 -5.37 2.76
C GLY A 142 -7.82 -4.45 3.90
N VAL A 143 -7.74 -3.14 3.68
CA VAL A 143 -8.41 -2.13 4.49
C VAL A 143 -9.47 -1.48 3.60
N ASP A 144 -10.71 -1.63 4.00
CA ASP A 144 -11.85 -0.98 3.36
C ASP A 144 -12.60 -0.21 4.44
N VAL A 145 -12.55 1.11 4.33
CA VAL A 145 -13.26 2.03 5.21
C VAL A 145 -14.15 2.90 4.33
N PRO A 146 -15.38 2.48 4.11
CA PRO A 146 -16.30 3.20 3.24
C PRO A 146 -16.72 4.55 3.85
N GLY A 147 -16.98 5.51 2.98
CA GLY A 147 -17.51 6.80 3.36
C GLY A 147 -16.45 7.87 3.63
N GLN A 148 -16.83 8.87 4.42
CA GLN A 148 -16.00 10.07 4.64
C GLN A 148 -14.91 9.89 5.71
N THR A 149 -14.86 8.76 6.39
CA THR A 149 -13.93 8.49 7.49
C THR A 149 -12.48 8.26 7.04
N LEU A 150 -12.25 8.08 5.75
CA LEU A 150 -10.91 7.97 5.17
C LEU A 150 -10.80 8.83 3.91
N SER A 151 -10.16 9.98 4.02
CA SER A 151 -9.95 10.91 2.90
C SER A 151 -8.48 11.16 2.59
N LEU A 152 -7.58 10.77 3.47
CA LEU A 152 -6.13 10.91 3.28
C LEU A 152 -5.43 9.58 3.50
N VAL A 153 -4.63 9.17 2.52
CA VAL A 153 -3.67 8.07 2.67
C VAL A 153 -2.27 8.64 2.55
N VAL A 154 -1.47 8.46 3.60
CA VAL A 154 -0.06 8.84 3.62
C VAL A 154 0.80 7.60 3.49
N ILE A 155 1.76 7.62 2.59
CA ILE A 155 2.79 6.58 2.43
C ILE A 155 4.14 7.23 2.74
N ASP A 156 4.71 6.91 3.91
CA ASP A 156 6.03 7.43 4.33
C ASP A 156 7.13 7.03 3.35
N LYS A 157 7.14 5.75 2.96
CA LYS A 157 8.06 5.19 1.97
C LYS A 157 7.35 4.12 1.18
N ILE A 158 7.64 4.05 -0.12
CA ILE A 158 7.18 2.93 -0.95
C ILE A 158 7.77 1.63 -0.37
N PRO A 159 6.92 0.62 -0.07
CA PRO A 159 7.39 -0.64 0.48
C PRO A 159 8.10 -1.44 -0.63
N PHE A 160 9.42 -1.51 -0.55
CA PHE A 160 10.18 -2.45 -1.36
C PHE A 160 10.20 -3.83 -0.71
N PRO A 161 10.12 -4.90 -1.50
CA PRO A 161 10.31 -6.25 -1.00
C PRO A 161 11.68 -6.42 -0.34
N ARG A 162 11.75 -7.28 0.67
CA ARG A 162 13.01 -7.52 1.38
C ARG A 162 14.05 -8.15 0.45
N PRO A 163 15.31 -7.67 0.48
CA PRO A 163 16.38 -8.24 -0.36
C PRO A 163 16.67 -9.73 -0.14
N ASP A 164 16.34 -10.22 1.06
CA ASP A 164 16.54 -11.60 1.51
C ASP A 164 15.31 -12.51 1.30
N ASP A 165 14.28 -12.02 0.59
CA ASP A 165 13.12 -12.83 0.24
C ASP A 165 13.54 -13.95 -0.76
N PRO A 166 13.33 -15.24 -0.41
CA PRO A 166 13.77 -16.35 -1.25
C PRO A 166 13.14 -16.37 -2.64
N LEU A 167 11.87 -15.96 -2.76
CA LEU A 167 11.16 -15.90 -4.03
C LEU A 167 11.72 -14.81 -4.94
N LEU A 168 12.02 -13.65 -4.37
CA LEU A 168 12.63 -12.55 -5.11
C LEU A 168 14.07 -12.85 -5.50
N SER A 169 14.84 -13.53 -4.63
CA SER A 169 16.17 -13.98 -4.96
C SER A 169 16.14 -14.94 -6.15
N ALA A 170 15.23 -15.94 -6.15
CA ALA A 170 15.08 -16.85 -7.26
C ALA A 170 14.67 -16.16 -8.57
N ARG A 171 13.76 -15.18 -8.51
CA ARG A 171 13.36 -14.37 -9.67
C ARG A 171 14.50 -13.51 -10.21
N ARG A 172 15.30 -12.92 -9.34
CA ARG A 172 16.50 -12.15 -9.75
C ARG A 172 17.53 -13.04 -10.45
N ASP A 173 17.73 -14.24 -9.95
CA ASP A 173 18.66 -15.20 -10.56
C ASP A 173 18.19 -15.63 -11.95
N GLU A 174 16.88 -15.74 -12.17
CA GLU A 174 16.26 -16.11 -13.44
C GLU A 174 16.30 -14.97 -14.47
N ILE A 175 16.07 -13.72 -14.05
CA ILE A 175 16.04 -12.54 -14.93
C ILE A 175 17.46 -12.02 -15.22
N GLY A 176 18.46 -12.42 -14.43
CA GLY A 176 19.82 -11.93 -14.52
C GLY A 176 20.00 -10.60 -13.78
N LYS A 177 21.24 -10.27 -13.45
CA LYS A 177 21.62 -9.17 -12.53
C LYS A 177 21.25 -7.74 -12.98
N THR A 178 20.50 -7.58 -14.05
CA THR A 178 20.28 -6.28 -14.70
C THR A 178 19.03 -5.54 -14.27
N SER A 179 18.11 -6.15 -13.52
CA SER A 179 16.84 -5.50 -13.30
C SER A 179 16.36 -5.47 -11.84
N PHE A 180 16.88 -4.51 -11.10
CA PHE A 180 16.21 -4.03 -9.90
C PHE A 180 14.87 -3.32 -10.25
N ASN A 181 14.70 -2.96 -11.53
CA ASN A 181 13.58 -2.17 -12.05
C ASN A 181 12.47 -2.99 -12.73
N GLU A 182 12.61 -4.31 -12.85
CA GLU A 182 11.63 -5.17 -13.56
C GLU A 182 10.89 -6.15 -12.62
N ILE A 183 11.01 -5.94 -11.30
CA ILE A 183 10.28 -6.75 -10.31
C ILE A 183 9.05 -5.95 -9.90
N ASP A 184 8.07 -5.91 -10.77
CA ASP A 184 6.69 -5.53 -10.46
C ASP A 184 5.84 -6.79 -10.18
#